data_d3abc91dd97e7dd5af0a270bf299eb61
#
_entry.id   d3abc91dd97e7dd5af0a270bf299eb61
#
_cell.length_a   1.000
_cell.length_b   1.000
_cell.length_c   1.000
_cell.angle_alpha   90.00
_cell.angle_beta   90.00
_cell.angle_gamma   90.00
#
_symmetry.space_group_name_H-M   'P 1'
#
loop_
_entity.id
_entity.type
_entity.pdbx_description
1 polymer ?
#
loop_
_entity_poly.entity_id
_entity_poly.type
_entity_poly.pdbx_seq_one_letter_code
_entity_poly.pdbx_strand_id
1 'polypeptide(L)'
;MKLVVTVVGKDRVGIIAMVSQILAENNVNILSINQNILDGYFNMILIAEISSSKIKLADLQKKLKESGQEINVDIKAQHADIFNVMHNI
;
A
#
# COMPACT_ATOMS: atom_id res chain seq x y z
N MET A 1 -13.69 5.79 1.91
CA MET A 1 -13.07 4.82 2.83
C MET A 1 -11.55 5.02 2.80
N LYS A 2 -10.98 5.21 3.96
CA LYS A 2 -9.53 5.35 4.07
C LYS A 2 -8.86 3.99 4.23
N LEU A 3 -7.73 3.85 3.58
CA LEU A 3 -6.90 2.65 3.63
C LEU A 3 -5.52 2.97 4.15
N VAL A 4 -4.93 2.00 4.83
CA VAL A 4 -3.50 2.03 5.16
C VAL A 4 -2.83 0.96 4.30
N VAL A 5 -1.87 1.40 3.48
CA VAL A 5 -1.09 0.50 2.64
C VAL A 5 0.32 0.44 3.19
N THR A 6 0.79 -0.75 3.49
CA THR A 6 2.15 -0.97 3.99
C THR A 6 2.95 -1.76 2.98
N VAL A 7 4.19 -1.35 2.77
CA VAL A 7 5.11 -2.01 1.85
C VAL A 7 6.42 -2.29 2.59
N VAL A 8 6.82 -3.56 2.63
CA VAL A 8 8.05 -3.96 3.31
C VAL A 8 8.81 -4.93 2.41
N GLY A 9 10.09 -4.68 2.24
CA GLY A 9 10.92 -5.58 1.46
C GLY A 9 12.30 -5.02 1.23
N LYS A 10 13.08 -5.75 0.46
CA LYS A 10 14.41 -5.31 0.11
C LYS A 10 14.31 -4.12 -0.83
N ASP A 11 15.11 -3.08 -0.56
CA ASP A 11 15.06 -1.85 -1.35
C ASP A 11 15.46 -2.12 -2.80
N ARG A 12 14.70 -1.53 -3.73
CA ARG A 12 15.01 -1.57 -5.15
C ARG A 12 14.32 -0.43 -5.87
N VAL A 13 14.83 -0.10 -7.04
CA VAL A 13 14.25 0.93 -7.89
C VAL A 13 12.85 0.52 -8.36
N GLY A 14 11.91 1.45 -8.31
CA GLY A 14 10.60 1.27 -8.91
C GLY A 14 9.49 0.85 -7.95
N ILE A 15 9.78 0.61 -6.67
CA ILE A 15 8.74 0.18 -5.71
C ILE A 15 7.64 1.24 -5.62
N ILE A 16 8.00 2.49 -5.40
CA ILE A 16 7.02 3.58 -5.25
C ILE A 16 6.24 3.78 -6.53
N ALA A 17 6.92 3.75 -7.68
CA ALA A 17 6.27 3.91 -8.97
C ALA A 17 5.23 2.82 -9.22
N MET A 18 5.57 1.58 -8.92
CA MET A 18 4.66 0.46 -9.12
C MET A 18 3.43 0.58 -8.22
N VAL A 19 3.62 0.83 -6.93
CA VAL A 19 2.52 0.94 -5.99
C VAL A 19 1.61 2.12 -6.36
N SER A 20 2.21 3.27 -6.67
CA SER A 20 1.47 4.47 -7.06
C SER A 20 0.66 4.26 -8.33
N GLN A 21 1.23 3.55 -9.29
CA GLN A 21 0.55 3.25 -10.56
C GLN A 21 -0.68 2.37 -10.33
N ILE A 22 -0.54 1.31 -9.52
CA ILE A 22 -1.67 0.43 -9.22
C ILE A 22 -2.79 1.20 -8.55
N LEU A 23 -2.46 2.05 -7.58
CA LEU A 23 -3.45 2.85 -6.88
C LEU A 23 -4.13 3.83 -7.83
N ALA A 24 -3.35 4.51 -8.68
CA ALA A 24 -3.90 5.47 -9.63
C ALA A 24 -4.83 4.82 -10.65
N GLU A 25 -4.45 3.66 -11.17
CA GLU A 25 -5.27 2.92 -12.14
C GLU A 25 -6.61 2.49 -11.56
N ASN A 26 -6.70 2.36 -10.25
CA ASN A 26 -7.92 1.94 -9.57
C ASN A 26 -8.63 3.09 -8.85
N ASN A 27 -8.30 4.33 -9.22
CA ASN A 27 -8.91 5.55 -8.68
C ASN A 27 -8.77 5.65 -7.16
N VAL A 28 -7.64 5.21 -6.63
CA VAL A 28 -7.31 5.34 -5.23
C VAL A 28 -6.41 6.56 -5.06
N ASN A 29 -6.85 7.52 -4.27
CA ASN A 29 -6.12 8.76 -4.06
C ASN A 29 -5.15 8.62 -2.89
N ILE A 30 -3.90 8.96 -3.11
CA ILE A 30 -2.88 8.93 -2.07
C ILE A 30 -2.96 10.24 -1.27
N LEU A 31 -3.17 10.11 0.04
CA LEU A 31 -3.27 11.26 0.94
C LEU A 31 -1.93 11.58 1.61
N SER A 32 -1.18 10.56 1.98
CA SER A 32 0.13 10.76 2.59
C SER A 32 1.01 9.53 2.40
N ILE A 33 2.32 9.75 2.37
CA ILE A 33 3.32 8.69 2.25
C ILE A 33 4.40 8.95 3.27
N ASN A 34 4.79 7.91 4.00
CA ASN A 34 5.96 7.95 4.86
C ASN A 34 6.80 6.72 4.52
N GLN A 35 8.04 6.97 4.11
CA GLN A 35 8.94 5.90 3.70
C GLN A 35 10.26 6.00 4.44
N ASN A 36 10.89 4.86 4.64
CA ASN A 36 12.18 4.77 5.29
C ASN A 36 12.97 3.60 4.70
N ILE A 37 14.26 3.82 4.48
CA ILE A 37 15.16 2.76 4.07
C ILE A 37 16.11 2.52 5.23
N LEU A 38 16.02 1.32 5.81
CA LEU A 38 16.82 0.95 6.97
C LEU A 38 17.57 -0.32 6.66
N ASP A 39 18.90 -0.20 6.65
CA ASP A 39 19.80 -1.35 6.45
C ASP A 39 19.49 -2.13 5.16
N GLY A 40 19.19 -1.39 4.08
CA GLY A 40 18.89 -1.99 2.78
C GLY A 40 17.46 -2.47 2.61
N TYR A 41 16.60 -2.28 3.62
CA TYR A 41 15.19 -2.64 3.55
C TYR A 41 14.32 -1.42 3.42
N PHE A 42 13.36 -1.51 2.51
CA PHE A 42 12.37 -0.47 2.24
C PHE A 42 11.15 -0.70 3.12
N ASN A 43 10.72 0.36 3.79
CA ASN A 43 9.49 0.37 4.58
C ASN A 43 8.68 1.59 4.18
N MET A 44 7.41 1.39 3.85
CA MET A 44 6.53 2.48 3.47
C MET A 44 5.17 2.29 4.10
N ILE A 45 4.63 3.38 4.66
CA ILE A 45 3.24 3.46 5.11
C ILE A 45 2.58 4.56 4.31
N LEU A 46 1.48 4.22 3.67
CA LEU A 46 0.77 5.11 2.78
C LEU A 46 -0.70 5.14 3.21
N ILE A 47 -1.24 6.35 3.33
CA ILE A 47 -2.67 6.55 3.60
C ILE A 47 -3.33 6.91 2.29
N ALA A 48 -4.40 6.21 1.95
CA ALA A 48 -5.10 6.40 0.69
C ALA A 48 -6.61 6.45 0.92
N GLU A 49 -7.31 6.97 -0.07
CA GLU A 49 -8.77 7.12 -0.04
C GLU A 49 -9.37 6.45 -1.26
N ILE A 50 -10.32 5.55 -1.03
CA ILE A 50 -11.17 4.99 -2.08
C ILE A 50 -12.53 5.66 -1.96
N SER A 51 -12.84 6.64 -2.79
CA SER A 51 -14.12 7.33 -2.75
C SER A 51 -14.99 7.06 -3.96
N SER A 52 -14.37 6.91 -5.12
CA SER A 52 -15.07 6.70 -6.38
C SER A 52 -14.51 5.54 -7.18
N SER A 53 -13.77 4.67 -6.51
CA SER A 53 -13.17 3.49 -7.14
C SER A 53 -14.23 2.45 -7.43
N LYS A 54 -14.08 1.77 -8.55
CA LYS A 54 -14.91 0.62 -8.91
C LYS A 54 -14.35 -0.69 -8.38
N ILE A 55 -13.15 -0.64 -7.82
CA ILE A 55 -12.49 -1.85 -7.32
C ILE A 55 -12.91 -2.13 -5.88
N LYS A 56 -13.13 -3.39 -5.57
CA LYS A 56 -13.37 -3.83 -4.20
C LYS A 56 -12.06 -3.94 -3.46
N LEU A 57 -12.08 -3.74 -2.13
CA LEU A 57 -10.86 -3.83 -1.33
C LEU A 57 -10.15 -5.18 -1.51
N ALA A 58 -10.89 -6.27 -1.53
CA ALA A 58 -10.30 -7.60 -1.70
C ALA A 58 -9.55 -7.73 -3.03
N ASP A 59 -10.10 -7.15 -4.10
CA ASP A 59 -9.46 -7.18 -5.41
C ASP A 59 -8.20 -6.32 -5.44
N LEU A 60 -8.25 -5.16 -4.79
CA LEU A 60 -7.07 -4.29 -4.67
C LEU A 60 -5.97 -4.97 -3.86
N GLN A 61 -6.34 -5.61 -2.75
CA GLN A 61 -5.38 -6.37 -1.93
C GLN A 61 -4.68 -7.45 -2.76
N LYS A 62 -5.45 -8.16 -3.59
CA LYS A 62 -4.90 -9.20 -4.44
C LYS A 62 -3.93 -8.65 -5.48
N LYS A 63 -4.29 -7.55 -6.15
CA LYS A 63 -3.43 -6.92 -7.15
C LYS A 63 -2.12 -6.45 -6.54
N LEU A 64 -2.18 -5.81 -5.38
CA LEU A 64 -0.99 -5.32 -4.69
C LEU A 64 -0.10 -6.46 -4.24
N LYS A 65 -0.70 -7.51 -3.70
CA LYS A 65 0.05 -8.69 -3.25
C LYS A 65 0.77 -9.37 -4.40
N GLU A 66 0.07 -9.61 -5.52
CA GLU A 66 0.65 -10.27 -6.68
C GLU A 66 1.78 -9.44 -7.28
N SER A 67 1.58 -8.13 -7.41
CA SER A 67 2.61 -7.24 -7.96
C SER A 67 3.82 -7.16 -7.04
N GLY A 68 3.59 -7.15 -5.72
CA GLY A 68 4.68 -7.17 -4.75
C GLY A 68 5.50 -8.45 -4.82
N GLN A 69 4.85 -9.59 -5.01
CA GLN A 69 5.53 -10.88 -5.11
C GLN A 69 6.50 -10.92 -6.29
N GLU A 70 6.17 -10.25 -7.39
CA GLU A 70 7.05 -10.21 -8.56
C GLU A 70 8.38 -9.53 -8.27
N ILE A 71 8.42 -8.64 -7.30
CA ILE A 71 9.65 -7.90 -6.93
C ILE A 71 10.08 -8.17 -5.49
N ASN A 72 9.53 -9.21 -4.88
CA ASN A 72 9.90 -9.66 -3.52
C ASN A 72 9.66 -8.60 -2.44
N VAL A 73 8.56 -7.87 -2.55
CA VAL A 73 8.10 -6.98 -1.47
C VAL A 73 6.73 -7.45 -1.00
N ASP A 74 6.46 -7.25 0.29
CA ASP A 74 5.19 -7.57 0.90
C ASP A 74 4.35 -6.30 0.96
N ILE A 75 3.22 -6.31 0.26
CA ILE A 75 2.31 -5.16 0.20
C ILE A 75 0.99 -5.57 0.80
N LYS A 76 0.55 -4.83 1.82
CA LYS A 76 -0.72 -5.04 2.49
C LYS A 76 -1.55 -3.77 2.44
N ALA A 77 -2.84 -3.93 2.18
CA ALA A 77 -3.79 -2.82 2.22
C ALA A 77 -4.89 -3.21 3.20
N GLN A 78 -5.19 -2.32 4.13
CA GLN A 78 -6.17 -2.56 5.18
C GLN A 78 -7.06 -1.35 5.37
N HIS A 79 -8.29 -1.59 5.83
CA HIS A 79 -9.17 -0.51 6.22
C HIS A 79 -8.55 0.26 7.39
N ALA A 80 -8.54 1.59 7.31
CA ALA A 80 -7.89 2.41 8.31
C ALA A 80 -8.44 2.19 9.72
N ASP A 81 -9.75 1.92 9.83
CA ASP A 81 -10.37 1.68 11.14
C ASP A 81 -9.80 0.45 11.83
N ILE A 82 -9.55 -0.61 11.07
CA ILE A 82 -8.94 -1.83 11.62
C ILE A 82 -7.52 -1.52 12.09
N PHE A 83 -6.77 -0.76 11.29
CA PHE A 83 -5.41 -0.36 11.64
C PHE A 83 -5.39 0.45 12.93
N ASN A 84 -6.31 1.42 13.05
CA ASN A 84 -6.40 2.27 14.24
C ASN A 84 -6.73 1.46 15.50
N VAL A 85 -7.62 0.48 15.39
CA VAL A 85 -7.96 -0.40 16.51
C VAL A 85 -6.73 -1.16 16.98
N MET A 86 -5.94 -1.66 16.05
CA MET A 86 -4.71 -2.39 16.37
C MET A 86 -3.67 -1.52 17.05
N HIS A 87 -3.64 -0.22 16.73
CA HIS A 87 -2.66 0.71 17.28
C HIS A 87 -3.07 1.32 18.62
N ASN A 88 -4.33 1.24 18.98
CA ASN A 88 -4.86 1.82 20.21
C ASN A 88 -4.89 0.83 21.39
N ILE A 89 -4.24 -0.29 21.24
CA ILE A 89 -4.20 -1.32 22.32
C ILE A 89 -3.00 -1.11 23.27
#